data_6db495e3b38ad7c91590d26ae5a5366f
#
_entry.id   6db495e3b38ad7c91590d26ae5a5366f
#
_cell.length_a   1.000
_cell.length_b   1.000
_cell.length_c   1.000
_cell.angle_alpha   90.00
_cell.angle_beta   90.00
_cell.angle_gamma   90.00
#
_symmetry.space_group_name_H-M   'P 1'
#
loop_
_entity.id
_entity.type
_entity.pdbx_description
1 polymer ?
#
loop_
_entity_poly.entity_id
_entity_poly.type
_entity_poly.pdbx_seq_one_letter_code
_entity_poly.pdbx_strand_id
1 'polypeptide(L)'
;MYKFNRNSQITFSDFNQPLGMKMNGNNRWVKKADMIPWDKIEEKYAKLFPSKTGMPAKPLRMALGSLLIQKQYGYSDEELVEQLRENPYYQYFIGMPGYEDKYPFVPSLLVEFRKRLSEEILMEVNEIIIASAMSENDDSDDDNNSNNSDGGNSDIKETEESPEKETKPSNSGTLILDATCAPQNIEYPQDVNLLNECREKLEKLIDKICYDFNYYTPRMYRENARKDYLSLAKCKKRPAKRIRKAVKQQLQYVRRDLKYVDEFLALDDVKLTEKQTEMLGVIRKVYEQQKFMFDNKTHSVENRIVSISQPFIRPIVRGKAKSPVEFGAKLDLSVDENGMARVEKLSFDAYNESEVLKTAVENYKKRTGHYPERVLVDQIYRNRTNLNFCKEHGIRLSGKRLGRPKQVEIDKKTEYKDNTDRIEVERRFSLAKRKFGLGLLYTKLKNTTEASILLSVIAMNIDRLAAMFMRLIRILMFRNLDLKLWGY
;
A
#
# COMPACT_ATOMS: atom_id res chain seq x y z
N MET A 1 -17.49 16.97 12.60
CA MET A 1 -18.11 17.85 11.56
C MET A 1 -17.09 18.10 10.49
N TYR A 2 -17.48 18.06 9.22
CA TYR A 2 -16.65 18.45 8.09
C TYR A 2 -17.26 19.67 7.39
N LYS A 3 -16.45 20.69 7.17
CA LYS A 3 -16.86 21.85 6.38
C LYS A 3 -16.38 21.61 4.94
N PHE A 4 -17.28 21.17 4.10
CA PHE A 4 -17.00 21.00 2.67
C PHE A 4 -16.71 22.37 2.05
N ASN A 5 -15.57 22.50 1.40
CA ASN A 5 -15.21 23.69 0.67
C ASN A 5 -15.20 23.35 -0.82
N ARG A 6 -16.08 23.96 -1.62
CA ARG A 6 -16.16 23.75 -3.07
C ARG A 6 -14.94 24.28 -3.83
N ASN A 7 -14.11 25.11 -3.18
CA ASN A 7 -12.88 25.68 -3.75
C ASN A 7 -11.64 25.10 -3.07
N SER A 8 -11.49 23.77 -3.03
CA SER A 8 -10.26 23.11 -2.54
C SER A 8 -9.09 23.30 -3.50
N GLN A 9 -9.38 23.70 -4.75
CA GLN A 9 -8.40 23.98 -5.79
C GLN A 9 -7.94 25.44 -5.70
N ILE A 10 -7.10 25.75 -4.70
CA ILE A 10 -6.46 27.08 -4.61
C ILE A 10 -5.45 27.20 -5.74
N THR A 11 -5.55 28.26 -6.56
CA THR A 11 -4.58 28.55 -7.62
C THR A 11 -3.29 29.12 -7.05
N PHE A 12 -2.18 28.97 -7.79
CA PHE A 12 -0.89 29.50 -7.32
C PHE A 12 -0.89 31.04 -7.22
N SER A 13 -1.70 31.73 -8.02
CA SER A 13 -1.89 33.19 -7.95
C SER A 13 -2.61 33.64 -6.69
N ASP A 14 -3.51 32.81 -6.15
CA ASP A 14 -4.32 33.14 -4.98
C ASP A 14 -3.59 32.86 -3.66
N PHE A 15 -2.45 32.15 -3.73
CA PHE A 15 -1.65 31.84 -2.55
C PHE A 15 -0.89 33.08 -2.06
N ASN A 16 -1.15 33.47 -0.81
CA ASN A 16 -0.46 34.60 -0.18
C ASN A 16 0.99 34.23 0.15
N GLN A 17 1.92 34.69 -0.69
CA GLN A 17 3.34 34.33 -0.62
C GLN A 17 4.03 34.99 0.58
N PRO A 18 5.16 34.41 1.09
CA PRO A 18 5.96 35.04 2.13
C PRO A 18 6.42 36.44 1.72
N LEU A 19 6.42 37.39 2.66
CA LEU A 19 6.87 38.75 2.41
C LEU A 19 8.33 38.77 1.90
N GLY A 20 8.55 39.46 0.78
CA GLY A 20 9.88 39.57 0.17
C GLY A 20 10.37 38.33 -0.60
N MET A 21 9.57 37.27 -0.71
CA MET A 21 9.88 36.07 -1.48
C MET A 21 8.97 35.96 -2.71
N LYS A 22 9.58 35.82 -3.90
CA LYS A 22 8.85 35.47 -5.12
C LYS A 22 8.95 33.95 -5.35
N MET A 23 7.87 33.24 -5.08
CA MET A 23 7.81 31.80 -5.31
C MET A 23 7.81 31.48 -6.80
N ASN A 24 8.38 30.32 -7.15
CA ASN A 24 8.47 29.85 -8.53
C ASN A 24 7.30 28.91 -8.86
N GLY A 25 6.39 29.32 -9.76
CA GLY A 25 5.27 28.50 -10.25
C GLY A 25 5.71 27.22 -10.97
N ASN A 26 6.94 27.14 -11.47
CA ASN A 26 7.52 25.91 -12.04
C ASN A 26 8.04 24.90 -11.00
N ASN A 27 7.89 25.20 -9.70
CA ASN A 27 8.28 24.25 -8.66
C ASN A 27 7.48 22.95 -8.78
N ARG A 28 8.15 21.83 -8.53
CA ARG A 28 7.55 20.48 -8.63
C ARG A 28 6.30 20.30 -7.75
N TRP A 29 6.22 20.97 -6.60
CA TRP A 29 5.08 20.87 -5.69
C TRP A 29 3.89 21.68 -6.18
N VAL A 30 4.13 22.81 -6.82
CA VAL A 30 3.08 23.58 -7.51
C VAL A 30 2.48 22.72 -8.61
N LYS A 31 3.30 22.19 -9.52
CA LYS A 31 2.84 21.33 -10.61
C LYS A 31 2.09 20.08 -10.12
N LYS A 32 2.58 19.43 -9.06
CA LYS A 32 1.87 18.28 -8.46
C LYS A 32 0.52 18.69 -7.85
N ALA A 33 0.44 19.87 -7.24
CA ALA A 33 -0.83 20.37 -6.71
C ALA A 33 -1.88 20.57 -7.80
N ASP A 34 -1.46 21.11 -8.94
CA ASP A 34 -2.33 21.40 -10.09
C ASP A 34 -2.81 20.12 -10.80
N MET A 35 -2.00 19.05 -10.79
CA MET A 35 -2.34 17.75 -11.39
C MET A 35 -3.33 16.92 -10.58
N ILE A 36 -3.51 17.20 -9.28
CA ILE A 36 -4.40 16.42 -8.42
C ILE A 36 -5.79 17.06 -8.41
N PRO A 37 -6.85 16.33 -8.81
CA PRO A 37 -8.21 16.85 -8.83
C PRO A 37 -8.82 16.87 -7.41
N TRP A 38 -8.34 17.79 -6.57
CA TRP A 38 -8.67 17.89 -5.16
C TRP A 38 -10.18 17.94 -4.89
N ASP A 39 -10.94 18.69 -5.70
CA ASP A 39 -12.38 18.84 -5.51
C ASP A 39 -13.14 17.52 -5.68
N LYS A 40 -12.77 16.71 -6.70
CA LYS A 40 -13.37 15.39 -6.92
C LYS A 40 -13.10 14.43 -5.76
N ILE A 41 -11.89 14.50 -5.18
CA ILE A 41 -11.49 13.66 -4.05
C ILE A 41 -12.15 14.17 -2.75
N GLU A 42 -12.26 15.49 -2.57
CA GLU A 42 -12.89 16.13 -1.41
C GLU A 42 -14.35 15.69 -1.22
N GLU A 43 -15.11 15.56 -2.30
CA GLU A 43 -16.50 15.07 -2.26
C GLU A 43 -16.63 13.68 -1.63
N LYS A 44 -15.66 12.81 -1.87
CA LYS A 44 -15.62 11.45 -1.30
C LYS A 44 -15.25 11.49 0.19
N TYR A 45 -14.24 12.29 0.52
CA TYR A 45 -13.79 12.44 1.90
C TYR A 45 -14.85 13.06 2.81
N ALA A 46 -15.62 14.02 2.30
CA ALA A 46 -16.69 14.68 3.06
C ALA A 46 -17.74 13.68 3.59
N LYS A 47 -18.01 12.59 2.87
CA LYS A 47 -18.96 11.55 3.26
C LYS A 47 -18.54 10.76 4.52
N LEU A 48 -17.26 10.80 4.89
CA LEU A 48 -16.75 10.14 6.09
C LEU A 48 -17.15 10.86 7.40
N PHE A 49 -17.75 12.04 7.31
CA PHE A 49 -18.08 12.88 8.46
C PHE A 49 -19.59 13.11 8.57
N PRO A 50 -20.36 12.12 9.00
CA PRO A 50 -21.83 12.25 9.12
C PRO A 50 -22.24 13.24 10.22
N SER A 51 -21.40 13.48 11.23
CA SER A 51 -21.71 14.37 12.35
C SER A 51 -21.68 15.84 11.93
N LYS A 52 -22.71 16.59 12.27
CA LYS A 52 -22.81 18.03 12.06
C LYS A 52 -22.30 18.86 13.25
N THR A 53 -21.92 18.21 14.36
CA THR A 53 -21.45 18.84 15.58
C THR A 53 -20.01 18.48 15.89
N GLY A 54 -19.33 19.28 16.69
CA GLY A 54 -17.93 19.09 17.11
C GLY A 54 -16.94 19.98 16.37
N MET A 55 -15.65 19.84 16.70
CA MET A 55 -14.56 20.59 16.07
C MET A 55 -14.46 20.22 14.59
N PRO A 56 -14.33 21.18 13.67
CA PRO A 56 -14.19 20.90 12.25
C PRO A 56 -12.94 20.05 11.96
N ALA A 57 -13.11 19.01 11.16
CA ALA A 57 -11.97 18.24 10.65
C ALA A 57 -11.14 19.08 9.67
N LYS A 58 -9.84 18.80 9.59
CA LYS A 58 -8.96 19.41 8.59
C LYS A 58 -9.39 18.99 7.18
N PRO A 59 -9.21 19.85 6.16
CA PRO A 59 -9.53 19.55 4.75
C PRO A 59 -8.80 18.31 4.25
N LEU A 60 -9.38 17.60 3.28
CA LEU A 60 -8.73 16.44 2.65
C LEU A 60 -7.38 16.79 2.07
N ARG A 61 -7.29 17.91 1.34
CA ARG A 61 -6.03 18.34 0.71
C ARG A 61 -4.92 18.49 1.73
N MET A 62 -5.23 18.98 2.95
CA MET A 62 -4.25 19.04 4.04
C MET A 62 -3.89 17.63 4.55
N ALA A 63 -4.87 16.76 4.76
CA ALA A 63 -4.64 15.41 5.27
C ALA A 63 -3.86 14.53 4.28
N LEU A 64 -4.37 14.39 3.05
CA LEU A 64 -3.76 13.58 2.00
C LEU A 64 -2.43 14.18 1.53
N GLY A 65 -2.38 15.49 1.29
CA GLY A 65 -1.19 16.18 0.84
C GLY A 65 -0.02 16.04 1.80
N SER A 66 -0.25 16.19 3.11
CA SER A 66 0.78 15.97 4.13
C SER A 66 1.34 14.55 4.10
N LEU A 67 0.46 13.54 3.99
CA LEU A 67 0.89 12.14 3.92
C LEU A 67 1.64 11.82 2.61
N LEU A 68 1.31 12.46 1.49
CA LEU A 68 2.05 12.33 0.23
C LEU A 68 3.45 12.95 0.31
N ILE A 69 3.60 14.11 0.96
CA ILE A 69 4.92 14.71 1.24
C ILE A 69 5.75 13.77 2.11
N GLN A 70 5.14 13.22 3.16
CA GLN A 70 5.80 12.25 4.03
C GLN A 70 6.33 11.05 3.25
N LYS A 71 5.52 10.48 2.36
CA LYS A 71 5.91 9.34 1.52
C LYS A 71 7.06 9.67 0.57
N GLN A 72 7.10 10.88 0.05
CA GLN A 72 8.12 11.33 -0.88
C GLN A 72 9.52 11.43 -0.23
N TYR A 73 9.58 11.81 1.07
CA TYR A 73 10.85 12.09 1.75
C TYR A 73 11.15 11.18 2.94
N GLY A 74 10.17 10.40 3.40
CA GLY A 74 10.34 9.51 4.54
C GLY A 74 10.43 10.23 5.89
N TYR A 75 9.84 11.42 6.01
CA TYR A 75 9.84 12.19 7.27
C TYR A 75 9.12 11.43 8.39
N SER A 76 9.57 11.61 9.64
CA SER A 76 8.79 11.27 10.83
C SER A 76 7.53 12.16 10.92
N ASP A 77 6.59 11.83 11.80
CA ASP A 77 5.40 12.65 11.96
C ASP A 77 5.73 14.04 12.52
N GLU A 78 6.71 14.12 13.42
CA GLU A 78 7.23 15.36 14.00
C GLU A 78 7.96 16.19 12.93
N GLU A 79 8.90 15.56 12.22
CA GLU A 79 9.70 16.25 11.19
C GLU A 79 8.81 16.77 10.06
N LEU A 80 7.79 15.99 9.66
CA LEU A 80 6.84 16.44 8.63
C LEU A 80 6.17 17.76 9.02
N VAL A 81 5.72 17.88 10.27
CA VAL A 81 4.98 19.07 10.72
C VAL A 81 5.93 20.28 10.80
N GLU A 82 7.21 20.10 11.16
CA GLU A 82 8.23 21.15 11.07
C GLU A 82 8.45 21.57 9.61
N GLN A 83 8.63 20.63 8.71
CA GLN A 83 8.81 20.90 7.28
C GLN A 83 7.59 21.59 6.66
N LEU A 84 6.38 21.29 7.10
CA LEU A 84 5.18 21.99 6.68
C LEU A 84 5.12 23.43 7.20
N ARG A 85 5.65 23.72 8.38
CA ARG A 85 5.75 25.07 8.94
C ARG A 85 6.74 25.94 8.14
N GLU A 86 7.91 25.36 7.80
CA GLU A 86 9.02 26.10 7.22
C GLU A 86 8.92 26.30 5.71
N ASN A 87 8.23 25.41 4.98
CA ASN A 87 8.26 25.37 3.53
C ASN A 87 6.98 25.90 2.88
N PRO A 88 7.00 27.09 2.24
CA PRO A 88 5.81 27.67 1.62
C PRO A 88 5.27 26.84 0.47
N TYR A 89 6.09 26.09 -0.27
CA TYR A 89 5.62 25.18 -1.32
C TYR A 89 4.85 23.99 -0.78
N TYR A 90 5.22 23.51 0.42
CA TYR A 90 4.46 22.44 1.08
C TYR A 90 3.12 22.98 1.60
N GLN A 91 3.10 24.21 2.13
CA GLN A 91 1.87 24.85 2.58
C GLN A 91 0.91 25.07 1.40
N TYR A 92 1.41 25.53 0.25
CA TYR A 92 0.62 25.59 -0.98
C TYR A 92 0.07 24.20 -1.37
N PHE A 93 0.92 23.17 -1.38
CA PHE A 93 0.54 21.82 -1.78
C PHE A 93 -0.58 21.26 -0.89
N ILE A 94 -0.53 21.49 0.41
CA ILE A 94 -1.55 21.03 1.36
C ILE A 94 -2.80 21.96 1.41
N GLY A 95 -2.86 22.98 0.58
CA GLY A 95 -4.04 23.86 0.42
C GLY A 95 -4.20 24.92 1.51
N MET A 96 -3.10 25.41 2.09
CA MET A 96 -3.17 26.61 2.93
C MET A 96 -3.40 27.86 2.06
N PRO A 97 -4.12 28.86 2.56
CA PRO A 97 -4.42 30.08 1.78
C PRO A 97 -3.19 30.97 1.59
N GLY A 98 -2.14 30.79 2.36
CA GLY A 98 -0.89 31.51 2.30
C GLY A 98 0.13 30.95 3.25
N TYR A 99 1.36 31.52 3.19
CA TYR A 99 2.43 31.13 4.08
C TYR A 99 2.19 31.66 5.50
N GLU A 100 2.26 30.75 6.46
CA GLU A 100 2.24 31.07 7.88
C GLU A 100 3.37 30.30 8.60
N ASP A 101 4.21 30.99 9.38
CA ASP A 101 5.21 30.34 10.25
C ASP A 101 4.53 29.82 11.53
N LYS A 102 3.59 28.86 11.33
CA LYS A 102 2.85 28.17 12.38
C LYS A 102 2.61 26.73 12.00
N TYR A 103 2.50 25.87 13.02
CA TYR A 103 2.13 24.48 12.82
C TYR A 103 0.69 24.37 12.28
N PRO A 104 0.48 23.76 11.11
CA PRO A 104 -0.87 23.60 10.57
C PRO A 104 -1.73 22.64 11.41
N PHE A 105 -1.09 21.71 12.12
CA PHE A 105 -1.68 20.76 13.05
C PHE A 105 -0.59 20.09 13.92
N VAL A 106 -1.02 19.32 14.94
CA VAL A 106 -0.10 18.56 15.81
C VAL A 106 0.26 17.21 15.16
N PRO A 107 1.48 16.68 15.36
CA PRO A 107 1.95 15.42 14.74
C PRO A 107 1.00 14.22 14.95
N SER A 108 0.38 14.10 16.12
CA SER A 108 -0.54 13.01 16.43
C SER A 108 -1.77 12.94 15.50
N LEU A 109 -2.15 14.06 14.87
CA LEU A 109 -3.28 14.10 13.94
C LEU A 109 -3.02 13.29 12.65
N LEU A 110 -1.75 13.08 12.28
CA LEU A 110 -1.37 12.24 11.13
C LEU A 110 -1.82 10.78 11.30
N VAL A 111 -1.87 10.28 12.53
CA VAL A 111 -2.41 8.94 12.82
C VAL A 111 -3.91 8.90 12.49
N GLU A 112 -4.66 9.95 12.87
CA GLU A 112 -6.08 10.06 12.56
C GLU A 112 -6.34 10.23 11.05
N PHE A 113 -5.48 10.95 10.35
CA PHE A 113 -5.55 11.04 8.88
C PHE A 113 -5.40 9.66 8.24
N ARG A 114 -4.39 8.86 8.65
CA ARG A 114 -4.20 7.50 8.14
C ARG A 114 -5.34 6.55 8.49
N LYS A 115 -5.97 6.69 9.67
CA LYS A 115 -7.14 5.89 10.05
C LYS A 115 -8.38 6.19 9.21
N ARG A 116 -8.58 7.47 8.85
CA ARG A 116 -9.75 7.91 8.08
C ARG A 116 -9.66 7.58 6.60
N LEU A 117 -8.45 7.58 6.05
CA LEU A 117 -8.18 7.21 4.67
C LEU A 117 -8.11 5.67 4.56
N SER A 118 -9.27 5.02 4.52
CA SER A 118 -9.37 3.57 4.40
C SER A 118 -8.78 3.05 3.07
N GLU A 119 -8.63 1.72 2.98
CA GLU A 119 -8.14 1.05 1.78
C GLU A 119 -9.00 1.40 0.56
N GLU A 120 -10.33 1.29 0.68
CA GLU A 120 -11.26 1.56 -0.42
C GLU A 120 -11.16 3.01 -0.91
N ILE A 121 -11.09 3.97 0.02
CA ILE A 121 -10.98 5.40 -0.32
C ILE A 121 -9.67 5.69 -1.04
N LEU A 122 -8.55 5.13 -0.57
CA LEU A 122 -7.26 5.37 -1.21
C LEU A 122 -7.15 4.68 -2.57
N MET A 123 -7.76 3.50 -2.76
CA MET A 123 -7.88 2.89 -4.07
C MET A 123 -8.68 3.79 -5.03
N GLU A 124 -9.82 4.30 -4.59
CA GLU A 124 -10.64 5.22 -5.40
C GLU A 124 -9.91 6.53 -5.70
N VAL A 125 -9.20 7.10 -4.72
CA VAL A 125 -8.35 8.29 -4.90
C VAL A 125 -7.28 8.05 -5.97
N ASN A 126 -6.64 6.90 -5.96
CA ASN A 126 -5.65 6.53 -6.98
C ASN A 126 -6.27 6.52 -8.39
N GLU A 127 -7.46 5.92 -8.55
CA GLU A 127 -8.16 5.90 -9.85
C GLU A 127 -8.58 7.31 -10.31
N ILE A 128 -9.11 8.14 -9.41
CA ILE A 128 -9.50 9.52 -9.74
C ILE A 128 -8.29 10.33 -10.24
N ILE A 129 -7.12 10.19 -9.58
CA ILE A 129 -5.89 10.89 -9.97
C ILE A 129 -5.41 10.41 -11.34
N ILE A 130 -5.41 9.09 -11.58
CA ILE A 130 -4.97 8.51 -12.86
C ILE A 130 -5.93 8.92 -13.98
N ALA A 131 -7.23 8.76 -13.80
CA ALA A 131 -8.25 9.07 -14.80
C ALA A 131 -8.24 10.55 -15.19
N SER A 132 -8.13 11.45 -14.21
CA SER A 132 -8.07 12.91 -14.50
C SER A 132 -6.85 13.28 -15.34
N ALA A 133 -5.69 12.70 -15.02
CA ALA A 133 -4.47 13.00 -15.78
C ALA A 133 -4.44 12.37 -17.19
N MET A 134 -5.22 11.30 -17.44
CA MET A 134 -5.33 10.67 -18.75
C MET A 134 -6.31 11.43 -19.65
N SER A 135 -7.46 11.90 -19.12
CA SER A 135 -8.43 12.68 -19.89
C SER A 135 -7.87 14.01 -20.40
N GLU A 136 -7.01 14.68 -19.62
CA GLU A 136 -6.36 15.93 -20.06
C GLU A 136 -5.36 15.72 -21.22
N ASN A 137 -4.89 14.50 -21.45
CA ASN A 137 -4.00 14.20 -22.57
C ASN A 137 -4.76 13.88 -23.86
N ASP A 138 -5.96 13.32 -23.79
CA ASP A 138 -6.80 13.02 -24.96
C ASP A 138 -7.39 14.29 -25.59
N ASP A 139 -7.79 15.29 -24.78
CA ASP A 139 -8.32 16.56 -25.26
C ASP A 139 -7.26 17.43 -26.00
N SER A 140 -5.96 17.12 -25.84
CA SER A 140 -4.88 17.87 -26.49
C SER A 140 -4.54 17.37 -27.90
N ASP A 141 -5.03 16.21 -28.32
CA ASP A 141 -4.75 15.62 -29.65
C ASP A 141 -5.89 15.89 -30.67
N ASP A 142 -7.09 16.28 -30.23
CA ASP A 142 -8.25 16.49 -31.13
C ASP A 142 -8.29 17.86 -31.83
N ASP A 143 -7.49 18.85 -31.42
CA ASP A 143 -7.49 20.20 -32.04
C ASP A 143 -6.70 20.29 -33.35
N ASN A 144 -6.17 19.22 -33.94
CA ASN A 144 -5.34 19.27 -35.15
C ASN A 144 -5.90 18.52 -36.38
N ASN A 145 -7.19 18.13 -36.39
CA ASN A 145 -7.73 17.41 -37.56
C ASN A 145 -9.01 18.09 -38.16
N SER A 146 -8.94 19.34 -38.42
CA SER A 146 -9.94 20.01 -39.26
C SER A 146 -9.24 20.95 -40.28
N ASN A 147 -8.84 20.37 -41.41
CA ASN A 147 -8.83 21.03 -42.72
C ASN A 147 -8.30 20.08 -43.78
N ASN A 148 -9.20 19.44 -44.53
CA ASN A 148 -9.12 19.34 -45.98
C ASN A 148 -10.47 18.83 -46.51
N SER A 149 -11.29 19.76 -46.87
CA SER A 149 -12.39 19.57 -47.82
C SER A 149 -11.81 19.75 -49.22
N ASP A 150 -11.84 18.71 -50.06
CA ASP A 150 -12.04 18.99 -51.49
C ASP A 150 -12.95 17.92 -52.10
N GLY A 151 -13.81 18.40 -52.99
CA GLY A 151 -15.00 17.74 -53.46
C GLY A 151 -14.77 16.73 -54.59
N GLY A 152 -15.81 15.88 -54.81
CA GLY A 152 -15.90 15.00 -55.94
C GLY A 152 -17.02 13.97 -55.87
N ASN A 153 -18.20 14.44 -56.23
CA ASN A 153 -19.31 13.84 -57.01
C ASN A 153 -19.56 12.33 -57.06
N SER A 154 -20.81 12.01 -56.64
CA SER A 154 -21.76 11.01 -57.15
C SER A 154 -21.32 9.57 -57.50
N ASP A 155 -21.96 8.60 -56.80
CA ASP A 155 -22.95 7.70 -57.43
C ASP A 155 -23.69 6.86 -56.35
N ILE A 156 -24.99 6.89 -56.44
CA ILE A 156 -25.93 6.10 -55.64
C ILE A 156 -25.91 4.65 -56.10
N LYS A 157 -25.66 3.71 -55.20
CA LYS A 157 -26.13 2.31 -55.30
C LYS A 157 -26.63 1.83 -53.94
N GLU A 158 -27.94 1.62 -53.90
CA GLU A 158 -28.64 0.83 -52.90
C GLU A 158 -28.08 -0.58 -52.85
N THR A 159 -27.71 -1.06 -51.65
CA THR A 159 -27.59 -2.48 -51.38
C THR A 159 -27.88 -2.76 -49.90
N GLU A 160 -28.99 -3.43 -49.71
CA GLU A 160 -29.40 -4.38 -48.66
C GLU A 160 -28.76 -4.27 -47.26
N GLU A 161 -29.65 -4.05 -46.29
CA GLU A 161 -29.43 -4.24 -44.85
C GLU A 161 -29.01 -5.69 -44.56
N SER A 162 -27.80 -5.87 -44.12
CA SER A 162 -27.37 -7.04 -43.37
C SER A 162 -27.31 -6.73 -41.88
N PRO A 163 -27.70 -7.64 -40.97
CA PRO A 163 -27.87 -7.35 -39.55
C PRO A 163 -26.52 -6.96 -38.92
N GLU A 164 -26.54 -5.85 -38.17
CA GLU A 164 -25.47 -5.38 -37.33
C GLU A 164 -24.91 -6.51 -36.46
N LYS A 165 -23.76 -7.04 -36.82
CA LYS A 165 -22.94 -7.79 -35.90
C LYS A 165 -22.46 -6.79 -34.85
N GLU A 166 -22.94 -6.92 -33.63
CA GLU A 166 -22.31 -6.29 -32.45
C GLU A 166 -20.83 -6.60 -32.49
N THR A 167 -20.02 -5.64 -32.92
CA THR A 167 -18.57 -5.72 -32.84
C THR A 167 -18.21 -5.65 -31.37
N LYS A 168 -17.92 -6.82 -30.77
CA LYS A 168 -17.32 -6.87 -29.43
C LYS A 168 -16.10 -5.96 -29.46
N PRO A 169 -15.95 -5.02 -28.49
CA PRO A 169 -14.78 -4.17 -28.46
C PRO A 169 -13.51 -5.03 -28.50
N SER A 170 -12.61 -4.73 -29.42
CA SER A 170 -11.35 -5.46 -29.55
C SER A 170 -10.52 -5.28 -28.28
N ASN A 171 -9.91 -6.37 -27.78
CA ASN A 171 -9.00 -6.28 -26.64
C ASN A 171 -7.83 -5.32 -26.95
N SER A 172 -7.48 -4.47 -26.00
CA SER A 172 -6.42 -3.46 -26.17
C SER A 172 -5.61 -3.26 -24.90
N GLY A 173 -4.38 -2.80 -25.02
CA GLY A 173 -3.50 -2.48 -23.91
C GLY A 173 -2.80 -3.68 -23.27
N THR A 174 -2.03 -3.40 -22.25
CA THR A 174 -1.18 -4.38 -21.54
C THR A 174 -1.42 -4.29 -20.03
N LEU A 175 -1.65 -5.43 -19.40
CA LEU A 175 -1.68 -5.55 -17.95
C LEU A 175 -0.48 -6.36 -17.47
N ILE A 176 0.35 -5.79 -16.61
CA ILE A 176 1.49 -6.47 -15.98
C ILE A 176 1.10 -6.70 -14.52
N LEU A 177 1.19 -7.95 -14.03
CA LEU A 177 0.80 -8.31 -12.66
C LEU A 177 1.91 -9.09 -11.99
N ASP A 178 2.26 -8.70 -10.77
CA ASP A 178 3.23 -9.41 -9.93
C ASP A 178 2.99 -9.08 -8.46
N ALA A 179 3.51 -9.94 -7.57
CA ALA A 179 3.36 -9.80 -6.13
C ALA A 179 4.66 -9.39 -5.43
N THR A 180 4.53 -8.59 -4.38
CA THR A 180 5.65 -8.23 -3.53
C THR A 180 5.25 -8.27 -2.05
N CYS A 181 6.25 -8.17 -1.16
CA CYS A 181 6.05 -7.98 0.27
C CYS A 181 6.45 -6.56 0.67
N ALA A 182 5.64 -5.94 1.52
CA ALA A 182 5.94 -4.71 2.23
C ALA A 182 6.30 -5.06 3.68
N PRO A 183 7.61 -5.10 4.02
CA PRO A 183 8.05 -5.56 5.33
C PRO A 183 7.71 -4.53 6.41
N GLN A 184 7.34 -5.06 7.57
CA GLN A 184 7.02 -4.29 8.76
C GLN A 184 8.24 -4.17 9.67
N ASN A 185 8.39 -3.02 10.32
CA ASN A 185 9.44 -2.80 11.32
C ASN A 185 9.08 -3.51 12.63
N ILE A 186 9.38 -4.80 12.70
CA ILE A 186 9.28 -5.62 13.91
C ILE A 186 10.64 -6.24 14.23
N GLU A 187 10.87 -6.53 15.50
CA GLU A 187 12.02 -7.36 15.89
C GLU A 187 11.90 -8.74 15.25
N TYR A 188 13.03 -9.31 14.78
CA TYR A 188 13.01 -10.65 14.18
C TYR A 188 12.44 -11.67 15.18
N PRO A 189 11.32 -12.34 14.85
CA PRO A 189 10.58 -13.15 15.81
C PRO A 189 11.30 -14.46 16.12
N GLN A 190 11.93 -14.51 17.28
CA GLN A 190 12.43 -15.74 17.87
C GLN A 190 11.44 -16.25 18.92
N ASP A 191 11.14 -17.55 18.93
CA ASP A 191 10.15 -18.14 19.84
C ASP A 191 10.42 -17.80 21.32
N VAL A 192 11.69 -17.82 21.73
CA VAL A 192 12.09 -17.47 23.09
C VAL A 192 11.85 -16.00 23.41
N ASN A 193 12.14 -15.09 22.47
CA ASN A 193 11.92 -13.66 22.65
C ASN A 193 10.41 -13.36 22.77
N LEU A 194 9.61 -13.96 21.90
CA LEU A 194 8.15 -13.80 21.90
C LEU A 194 7.52 -14.30 23.20
N LEU A 195 7.94 -15.47 23.69
CA LEU A 195 7.49 -16.03 24.98
C LEU A 195 7.95 -15.18 26.17
N ASN A 196 9.17 -14.64 26.13
CA ASN A 196 9.65 -13.74 27.16
C ASN A 196 8.85 -12.42 27.18
N GLU A 197 8.51 -11.87 26.03
CA GLU A 197 7.64 -10.70 25.93
C GLU A 197 6.24 -11.00 26.48
N CYS A 198 5.65 -12.19 26.18
CA CYS A 198 4.39 -12.63 26.77
C CYS A 198 4.46 -12.61 28.31
N ARG A 199 5.52 -13.23 28.87
CA ARG A 199 5.74 -13.28 30.32
C ARG A 199 5.81 -11.87 30.92
N GLU A 200 6.65 -11.00 30.38
CA GLU A 200 6.82 -9.63 30.90
C GLU A 200 5.54 -8.80 30.85
N LYS A 201 4.71 -8.98 29.82
CA LYS A 201 3.40 -8.32 29.71
C LYS A 201 2.41 -8.87 30.72
N LEU A 202 2.40 -10.20 30.96
CA LEU A 202 1.55 -10.83 31.99
C LEU A 202 1.97 -10.40 33.38
N GLU A 203 3.26 -10.37 33.69
CA GLU A 203 3.77 -9.88 34.98
C GLU A 203 3.32 -8.44 35.26
N LYS A 204 3.41 -7.55 34.26
CA LYS A 204 2.92 -6.18 34.39
C LYS A 204 1.40 -6.09 34.54
N LEU A 205 0.65 -6.98 33.87
CA LEU A 205 -0.81 -7.04 34.03
C LEU A 205 -1.19 -7.49 35.44
N ILE A 206 -0.53 -8.53 35.98
CA ILE A 206 -0.73 -9.02 37.33
C ILE A 206 -0.40 -7.94 38.35
N ASP A 207 0.73 -7.22 38.20
CA ASP A 207 1.09 -6.12 39.08
C ASP A 207 0.01 -5.04 39.11
N LYS A 208 -0.51 -4.71 37.91
CA LYS A 208 -1.56 -3.70 37.80
C LYS A 208 -2.87 -4.15 38.44
N ILE A 209 -3.27 -5.42 38.22
CA ILE A 209 -4.47 -5.97 38.92
C ILE A 209 -4.28 -5.93 40.41
N CYS A 210 -3.14 -6.40 40.94
CA CYS A 210 -2.86 -6.41 42.36
C CYS A 210 -2.86 -5.00 42.96
N TYR A 211 -2.36 -4.00 42.24
CA TYR A 211 -2.34 -2.60 42.67
C TYR A 211 -3.75 -1.99 42.65
N ASP A 212 -4.48 -2.14 41.53
CA ASP A 212 -5.78 -1.52 41.31
C ASP A 212 -6.86 -2.09 42.27
N PHE A 213 -6.77 -3.38 42.64
CA PHE A 213 -7.75 -4.08 43.47
C PHE A 213 -7.23 -4.45 44.88
N ASN A 214 -6.01 -3.96 45.22
CA ASN A 214 -5.39 -4.19 46.54
C ASN A 214 -5.19 -5.69 46.90
N TYR A 215 -4.77 -6.51 45.92
CA TYR A 215 -4.44 -7.92 46.13
C TYR A 215 -2.94 -8.16 46.35
N TYR A 216 -2.60 -9.26 47.05
CA TYR A 216 -1.21 -9.66 47.18
C TYR A 216 -0.65 -10.16 45.85
N THR A 217 0.55 -9.67 45.52
CA THR A 217 1.26 -10.12 44.31
C THR A 217 1.74 -11.55 44.47
N PRO A 218 1.35 -12.48 43.57
CA PRO A 218 1.81 -13.88 43.62
C PRO A 218 3.28 -14.00 43.31
N ARG A 219 3.90 -15.09 43.72
CA ARG A 219 5.33 -15.34 43.50
C ARG A 219 5.60 -15.71 42.03
N MET A 220 6.06 -14.78 41.22
CA MET A 220 6.26 -14.94 39.77
C MET A 220 7.68 -15.38 39.34
N TYR A 221 8.62 -15.50 40.25
CA TYR A 221 10.02 -15.95 39.98
C TYR A 221 10.71 -15.15 38.85
N ARG A 222 10.45 -13.83 38.74
CA ARG A 222 10.91 -12.95 37.65
C ARG A 222 12.40 -12.98 37.40
N GLU A 223 13.23 -12.98 38.47
CA GLU A 223 14.67 -13.03 38.34
C GLU A 223 15.15 -14.34 37.71
N ASN A 224 14.57 -15.45 38.09
CA ASN A 224 14.93 -16.78 37.53
C ASN A 224 14.52 -16.84 36.06
N ALA A 225 13.33 -16.41 35.73
CA ALA A 225 12.82 -16.34 34.35
C ALA A 225 13.69 -15.45 33.46
N ARG A 226 14.13 -14.30 33.98
CA ARG A 226 15.08 -13.42 33.28
C ARG A 226 16.47 -14.03 33.13
N LYS A 227 16.99 -14.68 34.15
CA LYS A 227 18.30 -15.41 34.09
C LYS A 227 18.25 -16.52 33.04
N ASP A 228 17.18 -17.31 33.02
CA ASP A 228 16.98 -18.40 32.04
C ASP A 228 16.91 -17.83 30.60
N TYR A 229 16.16 -16.76 30.37
CA TYR A 229 16.11 -16.07 29.08
C TYR A 229 17.49 -15.57 28.64
N LEU A 230 18.18 -14.81 29.51
CA LEU A 230 19.49 -14.24 29.22
C LEU A 230 20.57 -15.33 29.01
N SER A 231 20.44 -16.47 29.61
CA SER A 231 21.36 -17.61 29.43
C SER A 231 21.42 -18.07 27.96
N LEU A 232 20.28 -17.99 27.21
CA LEU A 232 20.24 -18.28 25.79
C LEU A 232 20.56 -17.03 24.96
N ALA A 233 20.00 -15.88 25.33
CA ALA A 233 20.14 -14.65 24.55
C ALA A 233 21.62 -14.22 24.38
N LYS A 234 22.43 -14.35 25.44
CA LYS A 234 23.88 -14.07 25.46
C LYS A 234 24.75 -15.14 24.82
N CYS A 235 24.16 -16.29 24.44
CA CYS A 235 24.93 -17.42 23.92
C CYS A 235 25.29 -17.21 22.45
N LYS A 236 26.57 -17.26 22.09
CA LYS A 236 27.06 -17.15 20.70
C LYS A 236 26.64 -18.36 19.85
N LYS A 237 26.77 -19.60 20.41
CA LYS A 237 26.34 -20.84 19.75
C LYS A 237 25.06 -21.36 20.41
N ARG A 238 23.98 -21.48 19.63
CA ARG A 238 22.63 -21.86 20.09
C ARG A 238 22.23 -23.22 19.53
N PRO A 239 22.73 -24.37 20.11
CA PRO A 239 22.34 -25.71 19.64
C PRO A 239 20.85 -25.95 19.91
N ALA A 240 20.19 -26.74 19.06
CA ALA A 240 18.74 -27.01 19.11
C ALA A 240 18.25 -27.47 20.47
N LYS A 241 19.06 -28.35 21.16
CA LYS A 241 18.74 -28.83 22.51
C LYS A 241 18.65 -27.70 23.54
N ARG A 242 19.53 -26.67 23.44
CA ARG A 242 19.54 -25.53 24.35
C ARG A 242 18.36 -24.57 24.06
N ILE A 243 18.06 -24.34 22.78
CA ILE A 243 16.88 -23.55 22.36
C ILE A 243 15.62 -24.23 22.91
N ARG A 244 15.47 -25.57 22.68
CA ARG A 244 14.30 -26.31 23.16
C ARG A 244 14.15 -26.25 24.68
N LYS A 245 15.25 -26.33 25.46
CA LYS A 245 15.23 -26.17 26.90
C LYS A 245 14.70 -24.78 27.30
N ALA A 246 15.21 -23.71 26.67
CA ALA A 246 14.80 -22.36 26.98
C ALA A 246 13.31 -22.07 26.59
N VAL A 247 12.85 -22.59 25.45
CA VAL A 247 11.42 -22.52 25.07
C VAL A 247 10.55 -23.21 26.11
N LYS A 248 10.94 -24.43 26.57
CA LYS A 248 10.23 -25.16 27.63
C LYS A 248 10.12 -24.36 28.92
N GLN A 249 11.22 -23.71 29.35
CA GLN A 249 11.24 -22.90 30.57
C GLN A 249 10.31 -21.67 30.42
N GLN A 250 10.40 -20.94 29.31
CA GLN A 250 9.52 -19.77 29.07
C GLN A 250 8.04 -20.17 28.98
N LEU A 251 7.71 -21.28 28.32
CA LEU A 251 6.34 -21.82 28.30
C LEU A 251 5.79 -22.10 29.71
N GLN A 252 6.63 -22.62 30.61
CA GLN A 252 6.22 -22.88 32.00
C GLN A 252 5.95 -21.59 32.78
N TYR A 253 6.77 -20.54 32.57
CA TYR A 253 6.55 -19.25 33.19
C TYR A 253 5.27 -18.60 32.67
N VAL A 254 5.05 -18.55 31.35
CA VAL A 254 3.83 -17.98 30.75
C VAL A 254 2.58 -18.75 31.22
N ARG A 255 2.64 -20.10 31.26
CA ARG A 255 1.51 -20.90 31.75
C ARG A 255 1.13 -20.58 33.20
N ARG A 256 2.12 -20.41 34.07
CA ARG A 256 1.90 -20.06 35.47
C ARG A 256 1.26 -18.66 35.57
N ASP A 257 1.80 -17.69 34.85
CA ASP A 257 1.32 -16.31 34.90
C ASP A 257 -0.09 -16.19 34.31
N LEU A 258 -0.41 -16.94 33.25
CA LEU A 258 -1.78 -17.06 32.73
C LEU A 258 -2.75 -17.61 33.79
N LYS A 259 -2.32 -18.64 34.54
CA LYS A 259 -3.13 -19.22 35.61
C LYS A 259 -3.45 -18.18 36.70
N TYR A 260 -2.46 -17.36 37.09
CA TYR A 260 -2.71 -16.28 38.07
C TYR A 260 -3.69 -15.23 37.52
N VAL A 261 -3.58 -14.87 36.25
CA VAL A 261 -4.54 -13.95 35.63
C VAL A 261 -5.94 -14.57 35.62
N ASP A 262 -6.08 -15.87 35.30
CA ASP A 262 -7.36 -16.58 35.31
C ASP A 262 -7.97 -16.63 36.71
N GLU A 263 -7.16 -16.86 37.74
CA GLU A 263 -7.59 -16.84 39.15
C GLU A 263 -8.10 -15.45 39.56
N PHE A 264 -7.43 -14.37 39.15
CA PHE A 264 -7.90 -12.99 39.39
C PHE A 264 -9.19 -12.66 38.62
N LEU A 265 -9.31 -13.07 37.38
CA LEU A 265 -10.49 -12.85 36.56
C LEU A 265 -11.72 -13.65 36.99
N ALA A 266 -11.54 -14.67 37.80
CA ALA A 266 -12.64 -15.41 38.44
C ALA A 266 -13.26 -14.64 39.63
N LEU A 267 -12.64 -13.53 40.04
CA LEU A 267 -13.17 -12.65 41.11
C LEU A 267 -14.10 -11.60 40.47
N ASP A 268 -15.26 -11.37 41.06
CA ASP A 268 -16.33 -10.51 40.51
C ASP A 268 -15.94 -9.03 40.38
N ASP A 269 -14.99 -8.58 41.18
CA ASP A 269 -14.53 -7.18 41.24
C ASP A 269 -13.46 -6.85 40.22
N VAL A 270 -12.75 -7.84 39.65
CA VAL A 270 -11.66 -7.62 38.71
C VAL A 270 -12.18 -7.46 37.30
N LYS A 271 -11.97 -6.26 36.72
CA LYS A 271 -12.37 -5.91 35.37
C LYS A 271 -11.15 -5.38 34.58
N LEU A 272 -10.87 -5.98 33.46
CA LEU A 272 -9.83 -5.52 32.54
C LEU A 272 -10.39 -4.45 31.60
N THR A 273 -9.54 -3.51 31.20
CA THR A 273 -9.83 -2.61 30.08
C THR A 273 -9.86 -3.39 28.77
N GLU A 274 -10.55 -2.87 27.74
CA GLU A 274 -10.60 -3.46 26.40
C GLU A 274 -9.21 -3.81 25.84
N LYS A 275 -8.27 -2.86 25.95
CA LYS A 275 -6.86 -3.09 25.51
C LYS A 275 -6.16 -4.21 26.27
N GLN A 276 -6.42 -4.36 27.56
CA GLN A 276 -5.84 -5.46 28.36
C GLN A 276 -6.46 -6.80 27.97
N THR A 277 -7.76 -6.83 27.71
CA THR A 277 -8.48 -8.02 27.26
C THR A 277 -7.99 -8.47 25.88
N GLU A 278 -7.84 -7.54 24.93
CA GLU A 278 -7.26 -7.83 23.61
C GLU A 278 -5.83 -8.39 23.74
N MET A 279 -4.96 -7.72 24.51
CA MET A 279 -3.58 -8.17 24.72
C MET A 279 -3.53 -9.57 25.36
N LEU A 280 -4.36 -9.83 26.36
CA LEU A 280 -4.45 -11.16 27.01
C LEU A 280 -4.90 -12.22 26.01
N GLY A 281 -5.90 -11.91 25.16
CA GLY A 281 -6.37 -12.80 24.09
C GLY A 281 -5.26 -13.15 23.09
N VAL A 282 -4.42 -12.17 22.71
CA VAL A 282 -3.26 -12.40 21.85
C VAL A 282 -2.23 -13.29 22.54
N ILE A 283 -1.90 -13.01 23.81
CA ILE A 283 -0.92 -13.82 24.57
C ILE A 283 -1.39 -15.26 24.74
N ARG A 284 -2.67 -15.52 24.99
CA ARG A 284 -3.23 -16.89 25.05
C ARG A 284 -3.02 -17.63 23.73
N LYS A 285 -3.35 -17.00 22.60
CA LYS A 285 -3.14 -17.58 21.25
C LYS A 285 -1.66 -17.85 20.99
N VAL A 286 -0.76 -16.92 21.33
CA VAL A 286 0.69 -17.12 21.19
C VAL A 286 1.15 -18.32 22.03
N TYR A 287 0.70 -18.43 23.28
CA TYR A 287 1.04 -19.55 24.15
C TYR A 287 0.57 -20.90 23.57
N GLU A 288 -0.68 -20.97 23.08
CA GLU A 288 -1.22 -22.16 22.44
C GLU A 288 -0.42 -22.57 21.20
N GLN A 289 -0.11 -21.62 20.32
CA GLN A 289 0.69 -21.85 19.12
C GLN A 289 2.11 -22.32 19.44
N GLN A 290 2.77 -21.68 20.40
CA GLN A 290 4.13 -22.04 20.82
C GLN A 290 4.16 -23.39 21.54
N LYS A 291 3.16 -23.70 22.34
CA LYS A 291 2.99 -25.01 22.99
C LYS A 291 2.77 -26.11 21.95
N PHE A 292 1.88 -25.90 20.98
CA PHE A 292 1.63 -26.81 19.87
C PHE A 292 2.92 -27.11 19.08
N MET A 293 3.67 -26.08 18.69
CA MET A 293 4.94 -26.23 17.97
C MET A 293 5.99 -26.96 18.80
N PHE A 294 6.05 -26.69 20.10
CA PHE A 294 6.95 -27.35 21.02
C PHE A 294 6.64 -28.86 21.17
N ASP A 295 5.36 -29.20 21.38
CA ASP A 295 4.90 -30.56 21.62
C ASP A 295 5.06 -31.45 20.36
N ASN A 296 4.68 -30.90 19.20
CA ASN A 296 4.73 -31.58 17.90
C ASN A 296 6.09 -31.48 17.19
N LYS A 297 7.10 -30.83 17.78
CA LYS A 297 8.44 -30.62 17.20
C LYS A 297 8.41 -30.02 15.82
N THR A 298 7.43 -29.14 15.56
CA THR A 298 7.28 -28.39 14.32
C THR A 298 7.67 -26.92 14.51
N HIS A 299 8.02 -26.24 13.41
CA HIS A 299 8.28 -24.79 13.39
C HIS A 299 7.17 -24.02 12.64
N SER A 300 6.09 -24.70 12.26
CA SER A 300 4.98 -24.14 11.52
C SER A 300 3.66 -24.36 12.24
N VAL A 301 2.81 -23.35 12.25
CA VAL A 301 1.43 -23.39 12.73
C VAL A 301 0.62 -22.41 11.88
N GLU A 302 -0.64 -22.73 11.66
CA GLU A 302 -1.55 -21.87 10.93
C GLU A 302 -1.72 -20.52 11.63
N ASN A 303 -1.81 -19.45 10.86
CA ASN A 303 -2.00 -18.07 11.34
C ASN A 303 -1.00 -17.67 12.45
N ARG A 304 0.26 -18.12 12.33
CA ARG A 304 1.31 -17.88 13.33
C ARG A 304 1.46 -16.41 13.67
N ILE A 305 1.27 -16.07 14.95
CA ILE A 305 1.53 -14.74 15.48
C ILE A 305 3.03 -14.59 15.74
N VAL A 306 3.61 -13.50 15.22
CA VAL A 306 5.05 -13.20 15.31
C VAL A 306 5.35 -11.93 16.12
N SER A 307 4.33 -11.16 16.46
CA SER A 307 4.43 -9.95 17.30
C SER A 307 3.19 -9.80 18.16
N ILE A 308 3.36 -9.52 19.45
CA ILE A 308 2.21 -9.28 20.36
C ILE A 308 1.61 -7.90 20.11
N SER A 309 2.43 -6.91 19.81
CA SER A 309 1.98 -5.54 19.55
C SER A 309 1.32 -5.38 18.18
N GLN A 310 1.61 -6.28 17.24
CA GLN A 310 1.09 -6.29 15.86
C GLN A 310 0.67 -7.72 15.47
N PRO A 311 -0.40 -8.24 16.08
CA PRO A 311 -0.80 -9.65 15.96
C PRO A 311 -1.34 -10.03 14.58
N PHE A 312 -1.58 -9.05 13.72
CA PHE A 312 -2.01 -9.25 12.32
C PHE A 312 -0.86 -9.60 11.38
N ILE A 313 0.41 -9.37 11.77
CA ILE A 313 1.56 -9.67 10.94
C ILE A 313 1.83 -11.18 10.89
N ARG A 314 2.12 -11.67 9.68
CA ARG A 314 2.41 -13.07 9.41
C ARG A 314 3.78 -13.25 8.76
N PRO A 315 4.40 -14.43 8.89
CA PRO A 315 5.56 -14.78 8.10
C PRO A 315 5.15 -15.04 6.64
N ILE A 316 5.82 -14.38 5.70
CA ILE A 316 5.62 -14.55 4.27
C ILE A 316 6.86 -15.24 3.70
N VAL A 317 6.68 -16.46 3.19
CA VAL A 317 7.75 -17.24 2.57
C VAL A 317 7.99 -16.72 1.17
N ARG A 318 9.23 -16.26 0.89
CA ARG A 318 9.62 -15.67 -0.40
C ARG A 318 10.57 -16.53 -1.23
N GLY A 319 11.12 -17.58 -0.66
CA GLY A 319 12.07 -18.46 -1.36
C GLY A 319 13.41 -17.80 -1.77
N LYS A 320 13.70 -16.58 -1.29
CA LYS A 320 14.95 -15.87 -1.59
C LYS A 320 16.10 -16.38 -0.74
N ALA A 321 17.27 -16.59 -1.33
CA ALA A 321 18.45 -17.12 -0.64
C ALA A 321 18.89 -16.28 0.58
N LYS A 322 18.81 -14.96 0.51
CA LYS A 322 19.25 -14.06 1.59
C LYS A 322 18.19 -13.80 2.66
N SER A 323 16.90 -13.85 2.31
CA SER A 323 15.78 -13.62 3.22
C SER A 323 14.62 -14.54 2.82
N PRO A 324 14.62 -15.79 3.29
CA PRO A 324 13.60 -16.77 2.91
C PRO A 324 12.21 -16.41 3.44
N VAL A 325 12.14 -15.66 4.53
CA VAL A 325 10.90 -15.21 5.17
C VAL A 325 10.96 -13.72 5.42
N GLU A 326 9.93 -13.01 5.01
CA GLU A 326 9.69 -11.60 5.31
C GLU A 326 8.44 -11.50 6.22
N PHE A 327 8.35 -10.43 7.02
CA PHE A 327 7.24 -10.21 7.95
C PHE A 327 6.56 -8.89 7.61
N GLY A 328 5.31 -8.93 7.21
CA GLY A 328 4.58 -7.73 6.79
C GLY A 328 3.34 -8.06 5.98
N ALA A 329 3.00 -7.17 5.04
CA ALA A 329 1.89 -7.36 4.12
C ALA A 329 2.37 -7.91 2.78
N LYS A 330 1.57 -8.81 2.18
CA LYS A 330 1.70 -9.24 0.80
C LYS A 330 0.75 -8.42 -0.07
N LEU A 331 1.23 -7.91 -1.18
CA LEU A 331 0.40 -7.16 -2.12
C LEU A 331 0.70 -7.59 -3.56
N ASP A 332 -0.37 -7.70 -4.36
CA ASP A 332 -0.32 -7.80 -5.80
C ASP A 332 -0.51 -6.42 -6.42
N LEU A 333 0.41 -6.05 -7.29
CA LEU A 333 0.41 -4.78 -8.00
C LEU A 333 0.23 -5.05 -9.49
N SER A 334 -0.76 -4.39 -10.07
CA SER A 334 -0.89 -4.31 -11.53
C SER A 334 -0.28 -3.01 -12.04
N VAL A 335 0.27 -3.08 -13.25
CA VAL A 335 0.81 -1.92 -13.98
C VAL A 335 0.25 -1.95 -15.39
N ASP A 336 -0.30 -0.84 -15.85
CA ASP A 336 -0.80 -0.68 -17.21
C ASP A 336 0.30 -0.23 -18.18
N GLU A 337 -0.02 -0.09 -19.47
CA GLU A 337 0.88 0.34 -20.54
C GLU A 337 1.48 1.73 -20.30
N ASN A 338 0.79 2.60 -19.56
CA ASN A 338 1.27 3.93 -19.18
C ASN A 338 2.19 3.89 -17.96
N GLY A 339 2.33 2.70 -17.34
CA GLY A 339 3.11 2.47 -16.15
C GLY A 339 2.42 2.96 -14.88
N MET A 340 1.09 3.09 -14.88
CA MET A 340 0.33 3.41 -13.66
C MET A 340 0.11 2.15 -12.83
N ALA A 341 0.43 2.25 -11.55
CA ALA A 341 0.38 1.13 -10.63
C ALA A 341 -0.93 1.12 -9.83
N ARG A 342 -1.49 -0.08 -9.62
CA ARG A 342 -2.70 -0.31 -8.82
C ARG A 342 -2.52 -1.49 -7.91
N VAL A 343 -3.02 -1.40 -6.70
CA VAL A 343 -3.05 -2.53 -5.76
C VAL A 343 -4.30 -3.35 -6.05
N GLU A 344 -4.13 -4.58 -6.52
CA GLU A 344 -5.25 -5.48 -6.83
C GLU A 344 -5.64 -6.34 -5.62
N LYS A 345 -4.68 -6.65 -4.76
CA LYS A 345 -4.92 -7.35 -3.48
C LYS A 345 -3.87 -6.97 -2.46
N LEU A 346 -4.32 -6.73 -1.24
CA LEU A 346 -3.48 -6.46 -0.07
C LEU A 346 -3.91 -7.39 1.07
N SER A 347 -2.98 -8.13 1.66
CA SER A 347 -3.28 -9.02 2.79
C SER A 347 -2.07 -9.22 3.68
N PHE A 348 -2.31 -9.36 4.98
CA PHE A 348 -1.30 -9.82 5.93
C PHE A 348 -1.25 -11.35 6.02
N ASP A 349 -2.32 -12.03 5.63
CA ASP A 349 -2.35 -13.49 5.58
C ASP A 349 -1.81 -14.00 4.23
N ALA A 350 -1.24 -15.20 4.25
CA ALA A 350 -0.73 -15.85 3.05
C ALA A 350 -1.89 -16.19 2.10
N TYR A 351 -1.70 -15.91 0.82
CA TYR A 351 -2.63 -16.28 -0.24
C TYR A 351 -1.87 -16.68 -1.51
N ASN A 352 -2.56 -17.41 -2.39
CA ASN A 352 -2.01 -17.81 -3.68
C ASN A 352 -2.13 -16.63 -4.68
N GLU A 353 -1.01 -16.13 -5.17
CA GLU A 353 -0.94 -15.01 -6.13
C GLU A 353 -1.73 -15.31 -7.41
N SER A 354 -1.71 -16.56 -7.87
CA SER A 354 -2.39 -16.94 -9.12
C SER A 354 -3.91 -16.72 -9.10
N GLU A 355 -4.54 -16.63 -7.93
CA GLU A 355 -5.98 -16.38 -7.79
C GLU A 355 -6.35 -14.92 -8.07
N VAL A 356 -5.39 -14.00 -7.99
CA VAL A 356 -5.62 -12.57 -8.18
C VAL A 356 -5.80 -12.20 -9.65
N LEU A 357 -5.26 -13.00 -10.59
CA LEU A 357 -5.25 -12.67 -12.02
C LEU A 357 -6.63 -12.35 -12.58
N LYS A 358 -7.64 -13.16 -12.28
CA LYS A 358 -9.01 -12.94 -12.80
C LYS A 358 -9.56 -11.60 -12.30
N THR A 359 -9.43 -11.32 -11.01
CA THR A 359 -9.89 -10.07 -10.42
C THR A 359 -9.18 -8.87 -11.02
N ALA A 360 -7.86 -8.95 -11.22
CA ALA A 360 -7.07 -7.89 -11.83
C ALA A 360 -7.50 -7.59 -13.28
N VAL A 361 -7.76 -8.63 -14.07
CA VAL A 361 -8.25 -8.51 -15.45
C VAL A 361 -9.66 -7.92 -15.51
N GLU A 362 -10.58 -8.34 -14.63
CA GLU A 362 -11.92 -7.77 -14.55
C GLU A 362 -11.88 -6.30 -14.06
N ASN A 363 -11.00 -5.97 -13.13
CA ASN A 363 -10.79 -4.58 -12.71
C ASN A 363 -10.22 -3.73 -13.85
N TYR A 364 -9.30 -4.27 -14.65
CA TYR A 364 -8.79 -3.60 -15.85
C TYR A 364 -9.95 -3.28 -16.81
N LYS A 365 -10.81 -4.27 -17.12
CA LYS A 365 -11.97 -4.07 -17.97
C LYS A 365 -12.96 -3.02 -17.43
N LYS A 366 -13.21 -3.01 -16.12
CA LYS A 366 -14.08 -2.00 -15.49
C LYS A 366 -13.54 -0.57 -15.68
N ARG A 367 -12.21 -0.42 -15.68
CA ARG A 367 -11.54 0.88 -15.83
C ARG A 367 -11.47 1.36 -17.28
N THR A 368 -11.19 0.45 -18.22
CA THR A 368 -10.90 0.77 -19.62
C THR A 368 -12.06 0.49 -20.58
N GLY A 369 -13.09 -0.25 -20.14
CA GLY A 369 -14.21 -0.69 -20.96
C GLY A 369 -13.93 -1.94 -21.81
N HIS A 370 -12.68 -2.41 -21.92
CA HIS A 370 -12.26 -3.58 -22.70
C HIS A 370 -11.29 -4.47 -21.92
N TYR A 371 -11.14 -5.71 -22.35
CA TYR A 371 -10.10 -6.59 -21.80
C TYR A 371 -8.72 -6.21 -22.32
N PRO A 372 -7.64 -6.50 -21.57
CA PRO A 372 -6.28 -6.31 -22.07
C PRO A 372 -6.00 -7.28 -23.23
N GLU A 373 -5.25 -6.83 -24.24
CA GLU A 373 -4.76 -7.69 -25.33
C GLU A 373 -3.80 -8.75 -24.77
N ARG A 374 -2.93 -8.34 -23.82
CA ARG A 374 -1.95 -9.23 -23.19
C ARG A 374 -1.84 -8.99 -21.70
N VAL A 375 -1.60 -10.09 -20.97
CA VAL A 375 -1.31 -10.07 -19.54
C VAL A 375 0.09 -10.66 -19.33
N LEU A 376 0.98 -9.87 -18.72
CA LEU A 376 2.36 -10.22 -18.44
C LEU A 376 2.52 -10.60 -16.98
N VAL A 377 2.86 -11.86 -16.72
CA VAL A 377 2.91 -12.45 -15.37
C VAL A 377 4.09 -13.41 -15.21
N ASP A 378 4.38 -13.74 -13.95
CA ASP A 378 5.33 -14.82 -13.65
C ASP A 378 4.69 -16.20 -13.84
N GLN A 379 5.54 -17.24 -13.89
CA GLN A 379 5.12 -18.63 -14.14
C GLN A 379 4.09 -19.15 -13.13
N ILE A 380 4.07 -18.64 -11.91
CA ILE A 380 3.11 -19.03 -10.86
C ILE A 380 1.64 -18.75 -11.23
N TYR A 381 1.38 -17.71 -12.05
CA TYR A 381 0.05 -17.36 -12.50
C TYR A 381 -0.46 -18.28 -13.63
N ARG A 382 0.42 -19.07 -14.27
CA ARG A 382 0.07 -19.95 -15.41
C ARG A 382 -0.47 -21.30 -14.94
N ASN A 383 -1.65 -21.30 -14.35
CA ASN A 383 -2.41 -22.52 -14.06
C ASN A 383 -3.50 -22.75 -15.12
N ARG A 384 -4.10 -23.93 -15.13
CA ARG A 384 -5.15 -24.30 -16.11
C ARG A 384 -6.35 -23.36 -16.05
N THR A 385 -6.75 -22.95 -14.86
CA THR A 385 -7.89 -22.06 -14.64
C THR A 385 -7.68 -20.69 -15.27
N ASN A 386 -6.50 -20.08 -15.06
CA ASN A 386 -6.16 -18.78 -15.62
C ASN A 386 -5.96 -18.85 -17.14
N LEU A 387 -5.37 -19.94 -17.65
CA LEU A 387 -5.21 -20.16 -19.10
C LEU A 387 -6.57 -20.27 -19.80
N ASN A 388 -7.53 -21.01 -19.23
CA ASN A 388 -8.88 -21.13 -19.79
C ASN A 388 -9.58 -19.77 -19.78
N PHE A 389 -9.55 -19.05 -18.65
CA PHE A 389 -10.14 -17.72 -18.53
C PHE A 389 -9.56 -16.75 -19.58
N CYS A 390 -8.24 -16.68 -19.73
CA CYS A 390 -7.62 -15.82 -20.75
C CYS A 390 -8.02 -16.23 -22.16
N LYS A 391 -8.11 -17.54 -22.46
CA LYS A 391 -8.52 -18.05 -23.77
C LYS A 391 -9.96 -17.68 -24.09
N GLU A 392 -10.89 -17.80 -23.12
CA GLU A 392 -12.31 -17.46 -23.26
C GLU A 392 -12.51 -15.97 -23.61
N HIS A 393 -11.62 -15.10 -23.10
CA HIS A 393 -11.69 -13.67 -23.34
C HIS A 393 -10.73 -13.16 -24.41
N GLY A 394 -10.05 -14.06 -25.14
CA GLY A 394 -9.10 -13.68 -26.21
C GLY A 394 -7.85 -12.98 -25.72
N ILE A 395 -7.46 -13.17 -24.45
CA ILE A 395 -6.32 -12.52 -23.82
C ILE A 395 -5.05 -13.36 -23.99
N ARG A 396 -3.97 -12.77 -24.41
CA ARG A 396 -2.65 -13.42 -24.50
C ARG A 396 -1.95 -13.40 -23.15
N LEU A 397 -1.77 -14.57 -22.52
CA LEU A 397 -1.07 -14.72 -21.25
C LEU A 397 0.43 -15.07 -21.53
N SER A 398 1.36 -14.23 -21.01
CA SER A 398 2.81 -14.41 -21.18
C SER A 398 3.37 -15.64 -20.45
N GLY A 399 4.60 -16.02 -20.75
CA GLY A 399 5.36 -17.07 -20.07
C GLY A 399 5.33 -18.42 -20.77
N LYS A 400 6.15 -19.36 -20.26
CA LYS A 400 6.37 -20.68 -20.88
C LYS A 400 5.12 -21.54 -20.84
N ARG A 401 4.88 -22.28 -21.93
CA ARG A 401 3.74 -23.22 -22.01
C ARG A 401 3.84 -24.32 -20.95
N LEU A 402 2.70 -24.76 -20.43
CA LEU A 402 2.64 -25.89 -19.52
C LEU A 402 2.80 -27.20 -20.27
N GLY A 403 3.51 -28.17 -19.68
CA GLY A 403 3.72 -29.51 -20.22
C GLY A 403 4.99 -29.66 -21.07
N ARG A 404 5.11 -30.82 -21.76
CA ARG A 404 6.26 -31.13 -22.61
C ARG A 404 6.31 -30.15 -23.81
N PRO A 405 7.46 -29.54 -24.11
CA PRO A 405 7.60 -28.65 -25.26
C PRO A 405 7.20 -29.39 -26.57
N LYS A 406 6.20 -28.86 -27.25
CA LYS A 406 5.91 -29.28 -28.63
C LYS A 406 6.91 -28.54 -29.54
N GLN A 407 7.31 -29.15 -30.67
CA GLN A 407 8.16 -28.52 -31.71
C GLN A 407 7.38 -27.41 -32.49
N VAL A 408 6.78 -26.46 -31.75
CA VAL A 408 6.19 -25.28 -32.37
C VAL A 408 7.21 -24.17 -32.19
N GLU A 409 7.58 -23.50 -33.27
CA GLU A 409 8.42 -22.30 -33.19
C GLU A 409 7.81 -21.29 -32.22
N ILE A 410 8.50 -21.10 -31.10
CA ILE A 410 8.20 -20.02 -30.18
C ILE A 410 8.73 -18.75 -30.84
N ASP A 411 7.88 -17.76 -31.07
CA ASP A 411 8.34 -16.45 -31.51
C ASP A 411 9.21 -15.83 -30.39
N LYS A 412 10.50 -16.06 -30.52
CA LYS A 412 11.52 -15.59 -29.56
C LYS A 412 11.52 -14.08 -29.44
N LYS A 413 11.08 -13.33 -30.45
CA LYS A 413 10.97 -11.86 -30.38
C LYS A 413 9.87 -11.44 -29.49
N THR A 414 8.69 -12.07 -29.58
CA THR A 414 7.54 -11.80 -28.71
C THR A 414 7.83 -12.20 -27.26
N GLU A 415 8.47 -13.36 -27.02
CA GLU A 415 8.85 -13.78 -25.65
C GLU A 415 9.89 -12.83 -25.05
N TYR A 416 10.86 -12.38 -25.83
CA TYR A 416 11.87 -11.41 -25.39
C TYR A 416 11.21 -10.06 -25.04
N LYS A 417 10.29 -9.57 -25.87
CA LYS A 417 9.55 -8.33 -25.62
C LYS A 417 8.70 -8.43 -24.34
N ASP A 418 7.95 -9.51 -24.17
CA ASP A 418 7.13 -9.73 -22.98
C ASP A 418 7.98 -9.77 -21.71
N ASN A 419 9.13 -10.44 -21.72
CA ASN A 419 10.05 -10.48 -20.58
C ASN A 419 10.65 -9.10 -20.28
N THR A 420 10.96 -8.32 -21.32
CA THR A 420 11.47 -6.96 -21.16
C THR A 420 10.42 -6.02 -20.60
N ASP A 421 9.18 -6.08 -21.12
CA ASP A 421 8.08 -5.25 -20.66
C ASP A 421 7.67 -5.61 -19.21
N ARG A 422 7.75 -6.90 -18.82
CA ARG A 422 7.48 -7.36 -17.45
C ARG A 422 8.42 -6.75 -16.42
N ILE A 423 9.64 -6.35 -16.79
CA ILE A 423 10.59 -5.68 -15.89
C ILE A 423 9.98 -4.38 -15.31
N GLU A 424 8.99 -3.78 -15.97
CA GLU A 424 8.38 -2.53 -15.49
C GLU A 424 7.75 -2.69 -14.10
N VAL A 425 7.05 -3.79 -13.80
CA VAL A 425 6.50 -4.02 -12.45
C VAL A 425 7.59 -4.15 -11.39
N GLU A 426 8.72 -4.81 -11.73
CA GLU A 426 9.86 -4.92 -10.83
C GLU A 426 10.52 -3.55 -10.57
N ARG A 427 10.57 -2.69 -11.60
CA ARG A 427 11.00 -1.28 -11.45
C ARG A 427 10.08 -0.51 -10.52
N ARG A 428 8.74 -0.72 -10.62
CA ARG A 428 7.76 -0.11 -9.71
C ARG A 428 7.97 -0.57 -8.27
N PHE A 429 8.16 -1.85 -8.03
CA PHE A 429 8.49 -2.35 -6.70
C PHE A 429 9.78 -1.75 -6.14
N SER A 430 10.82 -1.71 -6.96
CA SER A 430 12.10 -1.13 -6.56
C SER A 430 11.97 0.36 -6.21
N LEU A 431 11.23 1.11 -7.00
CA LEU A 431 10.98 2.54 -6.78
C LEU A 431 10.13 2.77 -5.52
N ALA A 432 9.02 2.04 -5.35
CA ALA A 432 8.15 2.12 -4.18
C ALA A 432 8.92 1.81 -2.89
N LYS A 433 9.78 0.79 -2.92
CA LYS A 433 10.58 0.38 -1.76
C LYS A 433 11.68 1.38 -1.42
N ARG A 434 12.40 1.91 -2.42
CA ARG A 434 13.55 2.80 -2.17
C ARG A 434 13.17 4.25 -1.92
N LYS A 435 12.12 4.75 -2.60
CA LYS A 435 11.79 6.17 -2.60
C LYS A 435 10.51 6.50 -1.84
N PHE A 436 9.53 5.61 -1.81
CA PHE A 436 8.20 5.90 -1.28
C PHE A 436 7.85 5.12 0.01
N GLY A 437 8.87 4.62 0.71
CA GLY A 437 8.73 4.05 2.04
C GLY A 437 8.06 2.66 2.10
N LEU A 438 7.90 1.95 0.97
CA LEU A 438 7.38 0.58 0.96
C LEU A 438 8.43 -0.46 1.42
N GLY A 439 9.70 -0.07 1.51
CA GLY A 439 10.81 -0.95 1.91
C GLY A 439 10.81 -1.33 3.38
N LEU A 440 10.27 -0.49 4.25
CA LEU A 440 10.08 -0.76 5.67
C LEU A 440 8.95 0.12 6.23
N LEU A 441 7.93 -0.51 6.79
CA LEU A 441 6.75 0.17 7.33
C LEU A 441 6.89 0.36 8.85
N TYR A 442 6.66 1.57 9.34
CA TYR A 442 6.78 1.94 10.76
C TYR A 442 5.42 2.07 11.47
N THR A 443 4.33 2.06 10.74
CA THR A 443 2.96 2.11 11.27
C THR A 443 2.65 0.84 12.07
N LYS A 444 1.92 0.96 13.19
CA LYS A 444 1.68 -0.17 14.12
C LYS A 444 0.26 -0.73 14.09
N LEU A 445 -0.69 0.01 13.54
CA LEU A 445 -2.08 -0.44 13.43
C LEU A 445 -2.34 -0.98 12.02
N LYS A 446 -3.17 -2.01 11.90
CA LYS A 446 -3.48 -2.68 10.64
C LYS A 446 -3.94 -1.67 9.58
N ASN A 447 -5.02 -0.95 9.84
CA ASN A 447 -5.58 0.04 8.92
C ASN A 447 -4.60 1.17 8.54
N THR A 448 -3.80 1.67 9.49
CA THR A 448 -2.78 2.68 9.17
C THR A 448 -1.63 2.12 8.34
N THR A 449 -1.37 0.81 8.43
CA THR A 449 -0.37 0.13 7.62
C THR A 449 -0.88 -0.07 6.19
N GLU A 450 -2.13 -0.47 6.02
CA GLU A 450 -2.82 -0.56 4.73
C GLU A 450 -2.81 0.81 4.03
N ALA A 451 -3.25 1.86 4.73
CA ALA A 451 -3.19 3.23 4.22
C ALA A 451 -1.76 3.65 3.83
N SER A 452 -0.76 3.31 4.63
CA SER A 452 0.65 3.61 4.37
C SER A 452 1.16 2.96 3.07
N ILE A 453 0.75 1.73 2.78
CA ILE A 453 1.09 0.99 1.55
C ILE A 453 0.47 1.68 0.33
N LEU A 454 -0.83 1.95 0.38
CA LEU A 454 -1.56 2.61 -0.72
C LEU A 454 -1.04 4.01 -1.01
N LEU A 455 -0.76 4.80 0.03
CA LEU A 455 -0.15 6.13 -0.12
C LEU A 455 1.22 6.07 -0.80
N SER A 456 1.99 4.99 -0.60
CA SER A 456 3.26 4.79 -1.31
C SER A 456 3.05 4.59 -2.82
N VAL A 457 1.99 3.85 -3.20
CA VAL A 457 1.61 3.62 -4.61
C VAL A 457 1.09 4.92 -5.24
N ILE A 458 0.20 5.64 -4.55
CA ILE A 458 -0.33 6.92 -5.02
C ILE A 458 0.80 7.95 -5.24
N ALA A 459 1.71 8.09 -4.26
CA ALA A 459 2.85 9.01 -4.39
C ALA A 459 3.76 8.65 -5.57
N MET A 460 3.95 7.36 -5.83
CA MET A 460 4.71 6.86 -6.98
C MET A 460 4.01 7.19 -8.30
N ASN A 461 2.68 7.04 -8.38
CA ASN A 461 1.90 7.39 -9.58
C ASN A 461 1.91 8.89 -9.85
N ILE A 462 1.74 9.73 -8.83
CA ILE A 462 1.84 11.20 -8.97
C ILE A 462 3.23 11.60 -9.50
N ASP A 463 4.31 11.00 -9.03
CA ASP A 463 5.67 11.25 -9.55
C ASP A 463 5.80 10.84 -11.02
N ARG A 464 5.16 9.73 -11.41
CA ARG A 464 5.13 9.26 -12.81
C ARG A 464 4.37 10.22 -13.70
N LEU A 465 3.17 10.61 -13.29
CA LEU A 465 2.34 11.57 -14.03
C LEU A 465 3.08 12.90 -14.21
N ALA A 466 3.69 13.42 -13.13
CA ALA A 466 4.50 14.64 -13.22
C ALA A 466 5.67 14.50 -14.22
N ALA A 467 6.32 13.34 -14.28
CA ALA A 467 7.39 13.08 -15.22
C ALA A 467 6.88 12.99 -16.68
N MET A 468 5.71 12.38 -16.91
CA MET A 468 5.07 12.30 -18.22
C MET A 468 4.70 13.70 -18.72
N PHE A 469 4.04 14.49 -17.88
CA PHE A 469 3.67 15.87 -18.20
C PHE A 469 4.89 16.74 -18.53
N MET A 470 5.97 16.66 -17.75
CA MET A 470 7.21 17.38 -18.03
C MET A 470 7.87 16.95 -19.33
N ARG A 471 7.76 15.65 -19.70
CA ARG A 471 8.27 15.15 -20.98
C ARG A 471 7.45 15.71 -22.13
N LEU A 472 6.13 15.76 -22.02
CA LEU A 472 5.22 16.32 -23.02
C LEU A 472 5.52 17.81 -23.27
N ILE A 473 5.60 18.62 -22.21
CA ILE A 473 5.97 20.04 -22.32
C ILE A 473 7.32 20.21 -23.05
N ARG A 474 8.30 19.38 -22.73
CA ARG A 474 9.61 19.46 -23.37
C ARG A 474 9.52 19.17 -24.87
N ILE A 475 8.77 18.13 -25.25
CA ILE A 475 8.55 17.78 -26.67
C ILE A 475 7.89 18.94 -27.41
N LEU A 476 6.82 19.54 -26.83
CA LEU A 476 6.13 20.67 -27.42
C LEU A 476 7.02 21.91 -27.54
N MET A 477 7.87 22.19 -26.55
CA MET A 477 8.84 23.28 -26.63
C MET A 477 9.87 23.09 -27.75
N PHE A 478 10.41 21.87 -27.92
CA PHE A 478 11.36 21.58 -29.00
C PHE A 478 10.69 21.67 -30.38
N ARG A 479 9.47 21.14 -30.52
CA ARG A 479 8.69 21.22 -31.76
C ARG A 479 8.41 22.66 -32.18
N ASN A 480 8.11 23.55 -31.23
CA ASN A 480 7.91 24.98 -31.50
C ASN A 480 9.22 25.73 -31.81
N LEU A 481 10.36 25.25 -31.35
CA LEU A 481 11.67 25.78 -31.71
C LEU A 481 12.07 25.39 -33.15
N ASP A 482 11.83 24.14 -33.55
CA ASP A 482 12.06 23.70 -34.92
C ASP A 482 11.18 24.45 -35.94
N LEU A 483 9.89 24.70 -35.62
CA LEU A 483 9.00 25.48 -36.47
C LEU A 483 9.43 26.96 -36.63
N LYS A 484 10.13 27.51 -35.61
CA LYS A 484 10.68 28.88 -35.72
C LYS A 484 12.01 28.95 -36.46
N LEU A 485 12.75 27.81 -36.55
CA LEU A 485 14.01 27.73 -37.31
C LEU A 485 13.79 27.46 -38.83
N TRP A 486 12.61 26.96 -39.22
CA TRP A 486 12.24 26.72 -40.63
C TRP A 486 11.35 27.79 -41.25
N GLY A 487 11.09 28.87 -40.49
CA GLY A 487 10.24 30.03 -40.91
C GLY A 487 11.04 31.25 -41.35
N TYR A 488 12.18 31.06 -42.07
CA TYR A 488 12.86 32.12 -42.84
C TYR A 488 13.10 31.61 -44.25
#